data_21b4f8a4dece4bc726fac3f203fb2ea6
#
_entry.id   21b4f8a4dece4bc726fac3f203fb2ea6
#
_cell.length_a   1.000
_cell.length_b   1.000
_cell.length_c   1.000
_cell.angle_alpha   90.00
_cell.angle_beta   90.00
_cell.angle_gamma   90.00
#
_symmetry.space_group_name_H-M   'P 1'
#
loop_
_entity.id
_entity.type
_entity.pdbx_description
1 polymer ?
#
loop_
_entity_poly.entity_id
_entity_poly.type
_entity_poly.pdbx_seq_one_letter_code
_entity_poly.pdbx_strand_id
1 'polypeptide(L)'
;EFILGTNRRYGADLRWYIMTSPQNDAETAAFFEENRYFGMKRDRVRFFQQGVMPAFSPDGRILLDQRHRLAFSPDGHGGSLLALRRCGWRLNRVPRTECVPASQAIC
;
A
#
# COMPACT_ATOMS: atom_id res chain seq x y z
N GLU A 1 -5.42 6.48 -17.12
CA GLU A 1 -6.49 6.69 -18.13
C GLU A 1 -7.70 5.78 -17.92
N PHE A 2 -7.54 4.49 -17.67
CA PHE A 2 -8.65 3.54 -17.51
C PHE A 2 -9.64 3.94 -16.42
N ILE A 3 -9.18 4.26 -15.21
CA ILE A 3 -10.06 4.65 -14.08
C ILE A 3 -10.79 5.96 -14.38
N LEU A 4 -10.10 6.94 -14.94
CA LEU A 4 -10.73 8.22 -15.33
C LEU A 4 -11.75 8.04 -16.45
N GLY A 5 -11.43 7.19 -17.43
CA GLY A 5 -12.36 6.84 -18.51
C GLY A 5 -13.62 6.17 -17.98
N THR A 6 -13.47 5.25 -17.04
CA THR A 6 -14.59 4.56 -16.39
C THR A 6 -15.44 5.52 -15.57
N ASN A 7 -14.81 6.40 -14.79
CA ASN A 7 -15.52 7.42 -14.02
C ASN A 7 -16.36 8.32 -14.90
N ARG A 8 -15.79 8.77 -16.03
CA ARG A 8 -16.53 9.62 -17.00
C ARG A 8 -17.68 8.88 -17.67
N ARG A 9 -17.45 7.64 -18.07
CA ARG A 9 -18.43 6.84 -18.82
C ARG A 9 -19.64 6.44 -17.99
N TYR A 10 -19.44 6.13 -16.73
CA TYR A 10 -20.49 5.58 -15.84
C TYR A 10 -20.93 6.55 -14.75
N GLY A 11 -20.38 7.79 -14.73
CA GLY A 11 -20.62 8.73 -13.62
C GLY A 11 -20.19 8.17 -12.26
N ALA A 12 -19.27 7.21 -12.27
CA ALA A 12 -18.79 6.53 -11.08
C ALA A 12 -17.72 7.38 -10.37
N ASP A 13 -17.60 7.18 -9.08
CA ASP A 13 -16.60 7.82 -8.25
C ASP A 13 -15.69 6.75 -7.63
N LEU A 14 -14.91 6.12 -8.49
CA LEU A 14 -14.02 5.03 -8.13
C LEU A 14 -12.83 5.56 -7.33
N ARG A 15 -12.45 4.79 -6.32
CA ARG A 15 -11.24 4.98 -5.55
C ARG A 15 -10.14 4.06 -6.04
N TRP A 16 -8.93 4.56 -6.04
CA TRP A 16 -7.76 3.80 -6.41
C TRP A 16 -6.91 3.47 -5.17
N TYR A 17 -6.79 2.19 -4.87
CA TYR A 17 -5.94 1.69 -3.79
C TYR A 17 -4.65 1.13 -4.39
N ILE A 18 -3.52 1.66 -3.97
CA ILE A 18 -2.20 1.32 -4.49
C ILE A 18 -1.40 0.69 -3.36
N MET A 19 -1.04 -0.57 -3.56
CA MET A 19 -0.17 -1.28 -2.64
C MET A 19 1.28 -0.93 -2.92
N THR A 20 1.99 -0.49 -1.90
CA THR A 20 3.40 -0.16 -1.92
C THR A 20 4.18 -1.07 -0.98
N SER A 21 5.49 -1.10 -1.12
CA SER A 21 6.38 -1.71 -0.12
C SER A 21 6.94 -0.63 0.80
N PRO A 22 7.41 -0.98 2.01
CA PRO A 22 8.08 -0.01 2.89
C PRO A 22 9.28 0.69 2.24
N GLN A 23 9.88 0.05 1.23
CA GLN A 23 11.05 0.57 0.52
C GLN A 23 10.70 1.63 -0.52
N ASN A 24 9.57 1.50 -1.20
CA ASN A 24 9.19 2.36 -2.31
C ASN A 24 7.98 3.26 -2.03
N ASP A 25 7.41 3.20 -0.83
CA ASP A 25 6.19 3.94 -0.48
C ASP A 25 6.39 5.46 -0.66
N ALA A 26 7.44 6.01 -0.09
CA ALA A 26 7.74 7.45 -0.17
C ALA A 26 8.01 7.91 -1.61
N GLU A 27 8.78 7.13 -2.38
CA GLU A 27 9.10 7.42 -3.77
C GLU A 27 7.85 7.37 -4.64
N THR A 28 7.02 6.35 -4.44
CA THR A 28 5.75 6.21 -5.16
C THR A 28 4.80 7.35 -4.85
N ALA A 29 4.66 7.75 -3.59
CA ALA A 29 3.82 8.87 -3.19
C ALA A 29 4.30 10.18 -3.83
N ALA A 30 5.61 10.46 -3.80
CA ALA A 30 6.22 11.63 -4.44
C ALA A 30 5.95 11.64 -5.96
N PHE A 31 6.10 10.51 -6.63
CA PHE A 31 5.82 10.37 -8.05
C PHE A 31 4.37 10.71 -8.39
N PHE A 32 3.42 10.28 -7.58
CA PHE A 32 2.00 10.63 -7.77
C PHE A 32 1.74 12.12 -7.53
N GLU A 33 2.37 12.72 -6.55
CA GLU A 33 2.26 14.16 -6.29
C GLU A 33 2.81 15.00 -7.44
N GLU A 34 3.99 14.67 -7.94
CA GLU A 34 4.61 15.33 -9.11
C GLU A 34 3.71 15.26 -10.34
N ASN A 35 3.06 14.13 -10.56
CA ASN A 35 2.13 13.94 -11.68
C ASN A 35 0.69 14.36 -11.38
N ARG A 36 0.45 15.11 -10.29
CA ARG A 36 -0.88 15.60 -9.88
C ARG A 36 -1.92 14.48 -9.84
N TYR A 37 -1.54 13.31 -9.31
CA TYR A 37 -2.40 12.12 -9.22
C TYR A 37 -3.04 11.71 -10.56
N PHE A 38 -2.36 12.01 -11.66
CA PHE A 38 -2.80 11.71 -13.03
C PHE A 38 -4.22 12.23 -13.35
N GLY A 39 -4.60 13.37 -12.77
CA GLY A 39 -5.91 13.97 -12.95
C GLY A 39 -7.01 13.44 -12.02
N MET A 40 -6.67 12.52 -11.12
CA MET A 40 -7.57 12.11 -10.04
C MET A 40 -7.49 13.07 -8.85
N LYS A 41 -8.56 13.14 -8.08
CA LYS A 41 -8.54 13.85 -6.80
C LYS A 41 -7.67 13.09 -5.79
N ARG A 42 -6.86 13.81 -5.00
CA ARG A 42 -5.97 13.23 -3.99
C ARG A 42 -6.70 12.31 -3.01
N ASP A 43 -7.91 12.67 -2.60
CA ASP A 43 -8.75 11.89 -1.68
C ASP A 43 -9.27 10.57 -2.27
N ARG A 44 -9.13 10.38 -3.58
CA ARG A 44 -9.53 9.17 -4.30
C ARG A 44 -8.40 8.19 -4.53
N VAL A 45 -7.17 8.59 -4.30
CA VAL A 45 -5.99 7.73 -4.37
C VAL A 45 -5.51 7.44 -2.97
N ARG A 46 -5.38 6.17 -2.64
CA ARG A 46 -4.92 5.71 -1.32
C ARG A 46 -3.76 4.74 -1.48
N PHE A 47 -2.71 4.99 -0.74
CA PHE A 47 -1.58 4.09 -0.64
C PHE A 47 -1.74 3.22 0.61
N PHE A 48 -1.35 1.97 0.51
CA PHE A 48 -1.24 1.08 1.66
C PHE A 48 -0.02 0.18 1.50
N GLN A 49 0.65 -0.09 2.61
CA GLN A 49 1.87 -0.85 2.58
C GLN A 49 1.58 -2.35 2.66
N GLN A 50 2.28 -3.10 1.83
CA GLN A 50 2.32 -4.55 1.83
C GLN A 50 2.91 -5.06 3.15
N GLY A 51 2.40 -6.18 3.65
CA GLY A 51 3.01 -6.91 4.75
C GLY A 51 4.37 -7.46 4.34
N VAL A 52 5.25 -7.59 5.31
CA VAL A 52 6.58 -8.16 5.13
C VAL A 52 6.81 -9.26 6.16
N MET A 53 7.59 -10.25 5.79
CA MET A 53 8.03 -11.32 6.68
C MET A 53 9.55 -11.48 6.61
N PRO A 54 10.20 -11.96 7.67
CA PRO A 54 11.62 -12.27 7.64
C PRO A 54 11.95 -13.25 6.52
N ALA A 55 13.02 -13.00 5.79
CA ALA A 55 13.52 -13.91 4.77
C ALA A 55 14.32 -15.04 5.42
N PHE A 56 14.12 -16.25 4.91
CA PHE A 56 14.82 -17.45 5.38
C PHE A 56 15.62 -18.07 4.23
N SER A 57 16.78 -18.64 4.56
CA SER A 57 17.51 -19.48 3.64
C SER A 57 16.80 -20.85 3.50
N PRO A 58 17.14 -21.64 2.46
CA PRO A 58 16.61 -23.00 2.32
C PRO A 58 16.87 -23.91 3.54
N ASP A 59 17.92 -23.61 4.28
CA ASP A 59 18.30 -24.33 5.53
C ASP A 59 17.52 -23.83 6.76
N GLY A 60 16.56 -22.91 6.59
CA GLY A 60 15.74 -22.37 7.66
C GLY A 60 16.41 -21.31 8.52
N ARG A 61 17.55 -20.77 8.11
CA ARG A 61 18.22 -19.68 8.82
C ARG A 61 17.64 -18.33 8.42
N ILE A 62 17.49 -17.44 9.38
CA ILE A 62 17.08 -16.05 9.13
C ILE A 62 18.19 -15.31 8.39
N LEU A 63 17.82 -14.67 7.30
CA LEU A 63 18.75 -13.85 6.51
C LEU A 63 18.84 -12.44 7.07
N LEU A 64 20.04 -11.89 7.01
CA LEU A 64 20.32 -10.50 7.36
C LEU A 64 20.60 -9.70 6.09
N ASP A 65 20.02 -8.53 6.01
CA ASP A 65 20.31 -7.53 4.97
C ASP A 65 21.62 -6.78 5.29
N GLN A 66 21.82 -6.48 6.58
CA GLN A 66 23.02 -5.89 7.12
C GLN A 66 23.35 -6.53 8.47
N ARG A 67 24.56 -6.24 9.01
CA ARG A 67 25.11 -6.92 10.21
C ARG A 67 24.15 -7.04 11.41
N HIS A 68 23.20 -6.12 11.57
CA HIS A 68 22.22 -6.13 12.67
C HIS A 68 20.79 -5.90 12.18
N ARG A 69 20.53 -6.18 10.91
CA ARG A 69 19.24 -5.90 10.28
C ARG A 69 18.72 -7.13 9.55
N LEU A 70 17.52 -7.55 9.91
CA LEU A 70 16.85 -8.65 9.24
C LEU A 70 16.52 -8.31 7.80
N ALA A 71 16.77 -9.24 6.90
CA ALA A 71 16.22 -9.17 5.54
C ALA A 71 14.73 -9.50 5.57
N PHE A 72 13.92 -8.65 4.95
CA PHE A 72 12.49 -8.86 4.83
C PHE A 72 12.09 -9.11 3.39
N SER A 73 11.16 -10.01 3.23
CA SER A 73 10.52 -10.32 1.94
C SER A 73 9.07 -9.89 1.96
N PRO A 74 8.51 -9.44 0.86
CA PRO A 74 7.07 -9.22 0.74
C PRO A 74 6.29 -10.50 1.02
N ASP A 75 5.15 -10.40 1.69
CA ASP A 75 4.27 -11.54 1.98
C ASP A 75 3.40 -11.97 0.78
N GLY A 76 3.65 -11.37 -0.38
CA GLY A 76 2.97 -11.68 -1.63
C GLY A 76 1.55 -11.11 -1.74
N HIS A 77 0.85 -11.46 -2.82
CA HIS A 77 -0.49 -10.92 -3.09
C HIS A 77 -1.55 -11.40 -2.09
N GLY A 78 -1.35 -12.53 -1.44
CA GLY A 78 -2.26 -13.05 -0.41
C GLY A 78 -2.39 -12.12 0.80
N GLY A 79 -1.31 -11.41 1.16
CA GLY A 79 -1.29 -10.44 2.25
C GLY A 79 -1.98 -9.10 1.93
N SER A 80 -2.29 -8.82 0.66
CA SER A 80 -2.84 -7.52 0.24
C SER A 80 -4.19 -7.19 0.90
N LEU A 81 -5.07 -8.16 1.05
CA LEU A 81 -6.37 -7.97 1.72
C LEU A 81 -6.21 -7.66 3.20
N LEU A 82 -5.26 -8.31 3.88
CA LEU A 82 -4.94 -8.01 5.28
C LEU A 82 -4.32 -6.63 5.43
N ALA A 83 -3.40 -6.26 4.54
CA ALA A 83 -2.79 -4.94 4.52
C ALA A 83 -3.83 -3.85 4.28
N LEU A 84 -4.72 -4.05 3.33
CA LEU A 84 -5.82 -3.15 3.04
C LEU A 84 -6.78 -3.02 4.22
N ARG A 85 -7.11 -4.12 4.89
CA ARG A 85 -7.94 -4.12 6.11
C ARG A 85 -7.27 -3.35 7.25
N ARG A 86 -5.96 -3.50 7.45
CA ARG A 86 -5.18 -2.75 8.46
C ARG A 86 -5.21 -1.25 8.21
N CYS A 87 -5.25 -0.83 6.95
CA CYS A 87 -5.45 0.56 6.57
C CYS A 87 -6.86 1.12 6.85
N GLY A 88 -7.71 0.38 7.56
CA GLY A 88 -9.06 0.84 7.92
C GLY A 88 -10.07 0.77 6.78
N TRP A 89 -9.76 0.01 5.72
CA TRP A 89 -10.70 -0.19 4.62
C TRP A 89 -11.96 -0.92 5.11
N ARG A 90 -13.11 -0.28 4.92
CA ARG A 90 -14.43 -0.90 5.09
C ARG A 90 -15.21 -0.76 3.79
N LEU A 91 -15.74 -1.85 3.32
CA LEU A 91 -16.49 -1.96 2.06
C LEU A 91 -17.64 -0.95 1.89
N ASN A 92 -18.15 -0.38 2.97
CA ASN A 92 -19.36 0.43 2.96
C ASN A 92 -19.32 1.74 3.76
N ARG A 93 -18.14 2.27 4.10
CA ARG A 93 -18.08 3.59 4.75
C ARG A 93 -16.98 4.47 4.16
N VAL A 94 -17.31 5.74 3.98
CA VAL A 94 -16.38 6.82 3.65
C VAL A 94 -15.14 6.71 4.56
N PRO A 95 -13.93 6.63 4.01
CA PRO A 95 -12.75 6.40 4.82
C PRO A 95 -12.48 7.59 5.71
N ARG A 96 -12.32 7.32 6.97
CA ARG A 96 -11.56 8.20 7.84
C ARG A 96 -10.10 8.19 7.40
N THR A 97 -9.57 9.37 7.26
CA THR A 97 -8.18 9.78 7.28
C THR A 97 -7.11 8.71 7.55
N GLU A 98 -6.16 8.67 6.64
CA GLU A 98 -4.79 8.20 6.78
C GLU A 98 -4.57 6.77 7.28
N CYS A 99 -4.03 5.93 6.39
CA CYS A 99 -3.37 4.71 6.81
C CYS A 99 -2.24 5.06 7.76
N VAL A 100 -2.38 4.70 9.02
CA VAL A 100 -1.30 4.80 9.99
C VAL A 100 -0.20 3.82 9.55
N PRO A 101 1.05 4.25 9.40
CA PRO A 101 2.13 3.34 9.06
C PRO A 101 2.19 2.21 10.10
N ALA A 102 2.48 1.00 9.62
CA ALA A 102 2.46 -0.22 10.43
C ALA A 102 3.38 -0.16 11.69
N SER A 103 4.31 0.78 11.72
CA SER A 103 5.17 1.06 12.88
C SER A 103 4.43 1.67 14.09
N GLN A 104 3.19 2.15 13.90
CA GLN A 104 2.38 2.72 14.99
C GLN A 104 1.15 1.86 15.33
N ALA A 105 0.90 0.78 14.62
CA ALA A 105 -0.17 -0.16 14.92
C ALA A 105 0.31 -1.25 15.91
N ILE A 106 0.86 -0.83 17.06
CA ILE A 106 0.99 -1.70 18.21
C ILE A 106 -0.27 -1.48 19.07
N CYS A 107 -1.20 -2.32 18.85
CA CYS A 107 -2.20 -2.76 19.84
C CYS A 107 -2.70 -4.13 19.47
#